data_62ccd1636ecb86156dc587bad64f1676
#
_entry.id   62ccd1636ecb86156dc587bad64f1676
#
_cell.length_a   1.000
_cell.length_b   1.000
_cell.length_c   1.000
_cell.angle_alpha   90.00
_cell.angle_beta   90.00
_cell.angle_gamma   90.00
#
_symmetry.space_group_name_H-M   'P 1'
#
loop_
_entity.id
_entity.type
_entity.pdbx_description
1 polymer ?
#
loop_
_entity_poly.entity_id
_entity_poly.type
_entity_poly.pdbx_seq_one_letter_code
_entity_poly.pdbx_strand_id
1 'polypeptide(L)'
;MRSSHSIKTLLFVVFMFFCNVSINAQKLEQQVDELLKAQYPSDGPGVSFLIAKDGKPIYQKAFGMADLELKVPMKTTNVFEIGSITKQFTAVAILMLEEQGKLKVEDDITKYISDYPTKGKKITIHQLLNHTSGIKSHTELPSFL
;
A
#
# COMPACT_ATOMS: atom_id res chain seq x y z
N MET A 1 -50.23 28.86 -10.15
CA MET A 1 -50.24 27.41 -9.84
C MET A 1 -49.29 26.55 -10.68
N ARG A 2 -48.55 27.05 -11.68
CA ARG A 2 -47.59 26.25 -12.53
C ARG A 2 -46.21 25.96 -11.89
N SER A 3 -45.79 26.73 -10.89
CA SER A 3 -44.42 26.60 -10.31
C SER A 3 -44.24 25.35 -9.42
N SER A 4 -45.25 24.91 -8.71
CA SER A 4 -45.18 23.78 -7.74
C SER A 4 -44.90 22.42 -8.40
N HIS A 5 -45.37 22.19 -9.65
CA HIS A 5 -45.16 20.93 -10.36
C HIS A 5 -43.73 20.80 -10.87
N SER A 6 -43.15 21.88 -11.37
CA SER A 6 -41.75 21.90 -11.83
C SER A 6 -40.75 21.55 -10.70
N ILE A 7 -40.97 22.11 -9.51
CA ILE A 7 -40.08 21.84 -8.36
C ILE A 7 -40.16 20.37 -7.92
N LYS A 8 -41.37 19.81 -7.89
CA LYS A 8 -41.61 18.41 -7.51
C LYS A 8 -40.94 17.44 -8.52
N THR A 9 -41.05 17.77 -9.83
CA THR A 9 -40.43 16.97 -10.90
C THR A 9 -38.90 17.04 -10.82
N LEU A 10 -38.34 18.23 -10.54
CA LEU A 10 -36.91 18.42 -10.38
C LEU A 10 -36.38 17.62 -9.17
N LEU A 11 -37.06 17.70 -8.04
CA LEU A 11 -36.73 16.94 -6.82
C LEU A 11 -36.79 15.43 -7.05
N PHE A 12 -37.80 14.95 -7.81
CA PHE A 12 -37.92 13.53 -8.16
C PHE A 12 -36.78 13.05 -9.06
N VAL A 13 -36.38 13.83 -10.08
CA VAL A 13 -35.24 13.51 -10.97
C VAL A 13 -33.94 13.50 -10.18
N VAL A 14 -33.70 14.46 -9.30
CA VAL A 14 -32.51 14.49 -8.44
C VAL A 14 -32.49 13.27 -7.51
N PHE A 15 -33.62 12.91 -6.90
CA PHE A 15 -33.75 11.72 -6.05
C PHE A 15 -33.43 10.42 -6.82
N MET A 16 -33.95 10.27 -8.04
CA MET A 16 -33.68 9.12 -8.93
C MET A 16 -32.18 9.04 -9.28
N PHE A 17 -31.49 10.17 -9.45
CA PHE A 17 -30.06 10.20 -9.73
C PHE A 17 -29.24 9.70 -8.53
N PHE A 18 -29.59 10.11 -7.32
CA PHE A 18 -28.93 9.64 -6.10
C PHE A 18 -29.13 8.14 -5.85
N CYS A 19 -30.29 7.57 -6.17
CA CYS A 19 -30.55 6.14 -6.01
C CYS A 19 -29.63 5.28 -6.88
N ASN A 20 -29.33 5.67 -8.12
CA ASN A 20 -28.46 4.90 -9.03
C ASN A 20 -27.00 4.84 -8.56
N VAL A 21 -26.48 5.90 -7.95
CA VAL A 21 -25.12 5.94 -7.42
C VAL A 21 -24.95 4.97 -6.24
N SER A 22 -25.96 4.91 -5.36
CA SER A 22 -25.93 4.01 -4.21
C SER A 22 -25.95 2.52 -4.60
N ILE A 23 -26.71 2.15 -5.63
CA ILE A 23 -26.80 0.76 -6.10
C ILE A 23 -25.46 0.26 -6.64
N ASN A 24 -24.70 1.08 -7.38
CA ASN A 24 -23.40 0.69 -7.91
C ASN A 24 -22.34 0.53 -6.81
N ALA A 25 -22.35 1.38 -5.78
CA ALA A 25 -21.44 1.27 -4.64
C ALA A 25 -21.69 0.00 -3.83
N GLN A 26 -22.95 -0.34 -3.55
CA GLN A 26 -23.35 -1.58 -2.87
C GLN A 26 -22.94 -2.83 -3.65
N LYS A 27 -23.08 -2.81 -4.98
CA LYS A 27 -22.66 -3.93 -5.83
C LYS A 27 -21.14 -4.16 -5.78
N LEU A 28 -20.35 -3.10 -5.82
CA LEU A 28 -18.89 -3.19 -5.68
C LEU A 28 -18.50 -3.77 -4.32
N GLU A 29 -19.09 -3.23 -3.25
CA GLU A 29 -18.81 -3.69 -1.89
C GLU A 29 -19.12 -5.18 -1.72
N GLN A 30 -20.27 -5.63 -2.20
CA GLN A 30 -20.67 -7.04 -2.15
C GLN A 30 -19.69 -7.94 -2.92
N GLN A 31 -19.30 -7.55 -4.14
CA GLN A 31 -18.35 -8.33 -4.96
C GLN A 31 -16.98 -8.45 -4.29
N VAL A 32 -16.49 -7.37 -3.68
CA VAL A 32 -15.22 -7.39 -2.94
C VAL A 32 -15.34 -8.23 -1.67
N ASP A 33 -16.45 -8.13 -0.94
CA ASP A 33 -16.71 -8.96 0.24
C ASP A 33 -16.72 -10.45 -0.09
N GLU A 34 -17.40 -10.85 -1.16
CA GLU A 34 -17.47 -12.26 -1.61
C GLU A 34 -16.07 -12.78 -1.97
N LEU A 35 -15.29 -12.01 -2.72
CA LEU A 35 -13.92 -12.37 -3.09
C LEU A 35 -13.02 -12.53 -1.86
N LEU A 36 -13.06 -11.57 -0.95
CA LEU A 36 -12.19 -11.56 0.22
C LEU A 36 -12.58 -12.63 1.24
N LYS A 37 -13.88 -12.88 1.45
CA LYS A 37 -14.35 -13.97 2.33
C LYS A 37 -13.96 -15.36 1.81
N ALA A 38 -13.93 -15.54 0.49
CA ALA A 38 -13.50 -16.78 -0.11
C ALA A 38 -12.00 -17.07 0.11
N GLN A 39 -11.16 -16.02 0.11
CA GLN A 39 -9.71 -16.15 0.29
C GLN A 39 -9.25 -16.07 1.76
N TYR A 40 -9.98 -15.36 2.60
CA TYR A 40 -9.64 -15.11 4.00
C TYR A 40 -10.79 -15.57 4.91
N PRO A 41 -10.89 -16.87 5.16
CA PRO A 41 -11.92 -17.43 6.06
C PRO A 41 -11.76 -16.88 7.47
N SER A 42 -12.86 -16.87 8.22
CA SER A 42 -12.94 -16.24 9.54
C SER A 42 -11.99 -16.85 10.61
N ASP A 43 -11.53 -18.08 10.39
CA ASP A 43 -10.62 -18.83 11.24
C ASP A 43 -9.20 -18.98 10.66
N GLY A 44 -8.93 -18.36 9.50
CA GLY A 44 -7.63 -18.36 8.83
C GLY A 44 -6.85 -17.05 9.00
N PRO A 45 -5.62 -16.99 8.43
CA PRO A 45 -4.83 -15.76 8.42
C PRO A 45 -5.60 -14.59 7.83
N GLY A 46 -5.52 -13.42 8.48
CA GLY A 46 -6.35 -12.28 8.11
C GLY A 46 -5.68 -11.27 7.19
N VAL A 47 -6.51 -10.38 6.69
CA VAL A 47 -6.11 -9.23 5.85
C VAL A 47 -6.85 -7.98 6.28
N SER A 48 -6.19 -6.83 6.18
CA SER A 48 -6.82 -5.50 6.19
C SER A 48 -6.75 -4.94 4.77
N PHE A 49 -7.88 -4.62 4.19
CA PHE A 49 -8.02 -4.25 2.80
C PHE A 49 -8.64 -2.86 2.64
N LEU A 50 -8.06 -2.05 1.76
CA LEU A 50 -8.49 -0.68 1.46
C LEU A 50 -8.55 -0.48 -0.05
N ILE A 51 -9.66 0.09 -0.54
CA ILE A 51 -9.74 0.67 -1.88
C ILE A 51 -9.95 2.16 -1.73
N ALA A 52 -9.12 2.95 -2.41
CA ALA A 52 -9.27 4.40 -2.46
C ALA A 52 -9.49 4.86 -3.92
N LYS A 53 -10.32 5.88 -4.08
CA LYS A 53 -10.54 6.58 -5.36
C LYS A 53 -10.42 8.08 -5.12
N ASP A 54 -9.66 8.76 -5.95
CA ASP A 54 -9.42 10.21 -5.85
C ASP A 54 -8.99 10.65 -4.44
N GLY A 55 -8.08 9.86 -3.81
CA GLY A 55 -7.56 10.10 -2.47
C GLY A 55 -8.56 9.81 -1.33
N LYS A 56 -9.74 9.27 -1.61
CA LYS A 56 -10.76 8.95 -0.60
C LYS A 56 -11.00 7.45 -0.50
N PRO A 57 -11.00 6.86 0.72
CA PRO A 57 -11.43 5.48 0.90
C PRO A 57 -12.87 5.29 0.42
N ILE A 58 -13.08 4.30 -0.45
CA ILE A 58 -14.40 3.87 -0.92
C ILE A 58 -14.77 2.47 -0.43
N TYR A 59 -13.78 1.73 0.10
CA TYR A 59 -13.98 0.44 0.75
C TYR A 59 -12.85 0.24 1.76
N GLN A 60 -13.18 -0.22 2.98
CA GLN A 60 -12.19 -0.55 4.01
C GLN A 60 -12.77 -1.60 4.94
N LYS A 61 -12.25 -2.83 4.88
CA LYS A 61 -12.66 -3.95 5.74
C LYS A 61 -11.47 -4.83 6.10
N ALA A 62 -11.68 -5.66 7.11
CA ALA A 62 -10.73 -6.67 7.55
C ALA A 62 -11.45 -8.04 7.63
N PHE A 63 -10.71 -9.10 7.32
CA PHE A 63 -11.19 -10.49 7.31
C PHE A 63 -10.16 -11.39 7.95
N GLY A 64 -10.60 -12.56 8.47
CA GLY A 64 -9.74 -13.54 9.12
C GLY A 64 -9.21 -13.09 10.48
N MET A 65 -8.12 -13.72 10.92
CA MET A 65 -7.49 -13.52 12.23
C MET A 65 -6.19 -12.71 12.13
N ALA A 66 -5.97 -11.83 13.11
CA ALA A 66 -4.69 -11.16 13.33
C ALA A 66 -3.71 -12.05 14.09
N ASP A 67 -4.24 -12.93 14.92
CA ASP A 67 -3.49 -13.93 15.69
C ASP A 67 -4.31 -15.22 15.71
N LEU A 68 -3.75 -16.31 15.17
CA LEU A 68 -4.43 -17.59 15.05
C LEU A 68 -4.46 -18.35 16.39
N GLU A 69 -3.39 -18.26 17.16
CA GLU A 69 -3.24 -18.96 18.43
C GLU A 69 -4.17 -18.35 19.48
N LEU A 70 -4.21 -17.03 19.56
CA LEU A 70 -5.05 -16.29 20.50
C LEU A 70 -6.47 -16.02 19.96
N LYS A 71 -6.76 -16.44 18.72
CA LYS A 71 -8.04 -16.23 18.03
C LYS A 71 -8.48 -14.76 18.02
N VAL A 72 -7.53 -13.84 17.79
CA VAL A 72 -7.80 -12.40 17.71
C VAL A 72 -8.26 -12.05 16.31
N PRO A 73 -9.48 -11.51 16.10
CA PRO A 73 -9.95 -11.11 14.78
C PRO A 73 -9.12 -9.96 14.20
N MET A 74 -8.91 -9.99 12.88
CA MET A 74 -8.29 -8.90 12.15
C MET A 74 -9.16 -7.64 12.18
N LYS A 75 -8.51 -6.48 12.34
CA LYS A 75 -9.16 -5.16 12.31
C LYS A 75 -8.44 -4.26 11.31
N THR A 76 -9.16 -3.29 10.75
CA THR A 76 -8.59 -2.27 9.86
C THR A 76 -7.59 -1.33 10.55
N THR A 77 -7.58 -1.34 11.87
CA THR A 77 -6.68 -0.56 12.73
C THR A 77 -5.47 -1.34 13.23
N ASN A 78 -5.31 -2.60 12.83
CA ASN A 78 -4.11 -3.36 13.18
C ASN A 78 -2.86 -2.72 12.57
N VAL A 79 -1.75 -2.79 13.31
CA VAL A 79 -0.44 -2.34 12.85
C VAL A 79 0.29 -3.53 12.25
N PHE A 80 0.94 -3.32 11.10
CA PHE A 80 1.67 -4.33 10.36
C PHE A 80 3.13 -3.96 10.21
N GLU A 81 4.00 -4.95 10.29
CA GLU A 81 5.35 -4.83 9.76
C GLU A 81 5.27 -4.87 8.23
N ILE A 82 5.58 -3.73 7.59
CA ILE A 82 5.43 -3.60 6.14
C ILE A 82 6.60 -4.20 5.34
N GLY A 83 7.57 -4.79 6.03
CA GLY A 83 8.69 -5.50 5.41
C GLY A 83 9.41 -4.66 4.34
N SER A 84 9.59 -5.23 3.16
CA SER A 84 10.31 -4.58 2.05
C SER A 84 9.62 -3.36 1.44
N ILE A 85 8.36 -3.08 1.75
CA ILE A 85 7.72 -1.81 1.39
C ILE A 85 8.52 -0.62 1.96
N THR A 86 9.22 -0.82 3.09
CA THR A 86 10.13 0.17 3.69
C THR A 86 11.20 0.68 2.71
N LYS A 87 11.63 -0.13 1.75
CA LYS A 87 12.68 0.25 0.78
C LYS A 87 12.31 1.48 -0.05
N GLN A 88 11.05 1.63 -0.42
CA GLN A 88 10.61 2.81 -1.17
C GLN A 88 10.76 4.10 -0.35
N PHE A 89 10.51 4.07 0.97
CA PHE A 89 10.71 5.23 1.84
C PHE A 89 12.20 5.60 1.92
N THR A 90 13.09 4.61 2.04
CA THR A 90 14.54 4.82 2.00
C THR A 90 14.96 5.41 0.66
N ALA A 91 14.45 4.87 -0.46
CA ALA A 91 14.77 5.38 -1.79
C ALA A 91 14.35 6.84 -1.97
N VAL A 92 13.13 7.19 -1.55
CA VAL A 92 12.65 8.59 -1.58
C VAL A 92 13.54 9.50 -0.72
N ALA A 93 13.92 9.08 0.49
CA ALA A 93 14.80 9.86 1.36
C ALA A 93 16.18 10.11 0.71
N ILE A 94 16.75 9.12 0.02
CA ILE A 94 18.00 9.28 -0.75
C ILE A 94 17.84 10.29 -1.89
N LEU A 95 16.75 10.20 -2.68
CA LEU A 95 16.49 11.13 -3.77
C LEU A 95 16.25 12.56 -3.26
N MET A 96 15.62 12.73 -2.10
CA MET A 96 15.48 14.02 -1.45
C MET A 96 16.84 14.62 -1.01
N LEU A 97 17.79 13.79 -0.59
CA LEU A 97 19.17 14.24 -0.29
C LEU A 97 19.91 14.66 -1.55
N GLU A 98 19.69 13.95 -2.67
CA GLU A 98 20.25 14.32 -3.96
C GLU A 98 19.69 15.68 -4.44
N GLU A 99 18.37 15.88 -4.37
CA GLU A 99 17.72 17.15 -4.72
C GLU A 99 18.27 18.32 -3.89
N GLN A 100 18.63 18.07 -2.62
CA GLN A 100 19.29 19.04 -1.73
C GLN A 100 20.80 19.21 -2.02
N GLY A 101 21.36 18.52 -2.99
CA GLY A 101 22.79 18.57 -3.33
C GLY A 101 23.72 17.95 -2.29
N LYS A 102 23.18 17.15 -1.34
CA LYS A 102 23.96 16.51 -0.25
C LYS A 102 24.70 15.25 -0.70
N LEU A 103 24.21 14.62 -1.76
CA LEU A 103 24.83 13.45 -2.41
C LEU A 103 24.48 13.45 -3.90
N LYS A 104 25.12 12.54 -4.66
CA LYS A 104 24.74 12.19 -6.03
C LYS A 104 24.54 10.68 -6.09
N VAL A 105 23.52 10.24 -6.82
CA VAL A 105 23.28 8.78 -6.92
C VAL A 105 24.41 8.03 -7.64
N GLU A 106 25.26 8.74 -8.42
CA GLU A 106 26.49 8.20 -9.03
C GLU A 106 27.69 8.16 -8.09
N ASP A 107 27.58 8.72 -6.88
CA ASP A 107 28.65 8.65 -5.89
C ASP A 107 28.94 7.19 -5.52
N ASP A 108 30.23 6.90 -5.30
CA ASP A 108 30.64 5.63 -4.72
C ASP A 108 30.18 5.57 -3.26
N ILE A 109 29.61 4.42 -2.86
CA ILE A 109 29.12 4.23 -1.48
C ILE A 109 30.22 4.40 -0.43
N THR A 110 31.49 4.15 -0.77
CA THR A 110 32.63 4.31 0.14
C THR A 110 32.86 5.78 0.55
N LYS A 111 32.29 6.73 -0.17
CA LYS A 111 32.26 8.13 0.22
C LYS A 111 31.49 8.35 1.52
N TYR A 112 30.50 7.51 1.80
CA TYR A 112 29.58 7.61 2.94
C TYR A 112 29.79 6.47 3.96
N ILE A 113 30.21 5.29 3.46
CA ILE A 113 30.48 4.08 4.26
C ILE A 113 31.90 3.64 3.91
N SER A 114 32.89 4.33 4.49
CA SER A 114 34.30 4.22 4.13
C SER A 114 34.92 2.83 4.34
N ASP A 115 34.38 2.07 5.27
CA ASP A 115 34.84 0.74 5.66
C ASP A 115 34.10 -0.41 4.97
N TYR A 116 33.17 -0.11 4.03
CA TYR A 116 32.44 -1.15 3.33
C TYR A 116 33.38 -1.97 2.40
N PRO A 117 33.39 -3.31 2.50
CA PRO A 117 34.31 -4.17 1.78
C PRO A 117 33.95 -4.35 0.30
N THR A 118 34.18 -3.33 -0.53
CA THR A 118 33.85 -3.36 -1.97
C THR A 118 34.79 -4.28 -2.79
N LYS A 119 35.88 -4.76 -2.19
CA LYS A 119 36.92 -5.56 -2.85
C LYS A 119 37.49 -4.83 -4.08
N GLY A 120 37.66 -3.51 -4.00
CA GLY A 120 38.19 -2.66 -5.07
C GLY A 120 37.21 -2.34 -6.21
N LYS A 121 35.96 -2.73 -6.08
CA LYS A 121 34.92 -2.38 -7.07
C LYS A 121 34.25 -1.07 -6.70
N LYS A 122 33.97 -0.25 -7.70
CA LYS A 122 33.08 0.91 -7.51
C LYS A 122 31.65 0.44 -7.43
N ILE A 123 30.95 0.79 -6.34
CA ILE A 123 29.53 0.53 -6.13
C ILE A 123 28.85 1.88 -5.92
N THR A 124 27.88 2.21 -6.74
CA THR A 124 27.17 3.49 -6.65
C THR A 124 25.87 3.36 -5.85
N ILE A 125 25.40 4.48 -5.30
CA ILE A 125 24.08 4.58 -4.66
C ILE A 125 22.99 4.17 -5.66
N HIS A 126 23.09 4.60 -6.92
CA HIS A 126 22.17 4.19 -7.98
C HIS A 126 22.07 2.67 -8.13
N GLN A 127 23.21 1.97 -8.08
CA GLN A 127 23.21 0.50 -8.14
C GLN A 127 22.59 -0.16 -6.92
N LEU A 128 22.63 0.47 -5.74
CA LEU A 128 21.87 0.00 -4.57
C LEU A 128 20.38 0.18 -4.75
N LEU A 129 19.95 1.35 -5.23
CA LEU A 129 18.53 1.69 -5.40
C LEU A 129 17.82 0.79 -6.41
N ASN A 130 18.52 0.36 -7.47
CA ASN A 130 17.96 -0.50 -8.52
C ASN A 130 18.36 -1.97 -8.41
N HIS A 131 18.99 -2.37 -7.29
CA HIS A 131 19.43 -3.75 -7.02
C HIS A 131 20.43 -4.34 -8.03
N THR A 132 21.31 -3.51 -8.63
CA THR A 132 22.34 -3.95 -9.60
C THR A 132 23.77 -3.88 -9.05
N SER A 133 23.93 -3.68 -7.75
CA SER A 133 25.23 -3.52 -7.08
C SER A 133 26.07 -4.80 -7.04
N GLY A 134 25.46 -5.97 -7.23
CA GLY A 134 26.12 -7.27 -7.06
C GLY A 134 26.41 -7.64 -5.60
N ILE A 135 25.91 -6.85 -4.64
CA ILE A 135 25.96 -7.21 -3.22
C ILE A 135 24.97 -8.34 -2.97
N LYS A 136 25.44 -9.41 -2.33
CA LYS A 136 24.60 -10.56 -2.02
C LYS A 136 23.53 -10.18 -0.97
N SER A 137 22.29 -10.64 -1.18
CA SER A 137 21.23 -10.47 -0.19
C SER A 137 21.57 -11.23 1.11
N HIS A 138 21.33 -10.60 2.25
CA HIS A 138 21.53 -11.26 3.55
C HIS A 138 20.61 -12.48 3.74
N THR A 139 19.44 -12.50 3.11
CA THR A 139 18.50 -13.64 3.14
C THR A 139 18.98 -14.84 2.35
N GLU A 140 20.03 -14.68 1.51
CA GLU A 140 20.66 -15.74 0.74
C GLU A 140 21.95 -16.27 1.41
N LEU A 141 22.29 -15.78 2.58
CA LEU A 141 23.43 -16.25 3.35
C LEU A 141 23.08 -17.56 4.08
N PRO A 142 23.99 -18.56 4.10
CA PRO A 142 23.73 -19.83 4.79
C PRO A 142 23.36 -19.70 6.26
N SER A 143 23.82 -18.61 6.91
CA SER A 143 23.52 -18.31 8.32
C SER A 143 22.09 -17.81 8.56
N PHE A 144 21.34 -17.54 7.49
CA PHE A 144 19.96 -17.06 7.58
C PHE A 144 18.94 -18.18 7.33
N LEU A 145 19.36 -19.30 6.73
CA LEU A 145 18.58 -20.50 6.47
C LEU A 145 18.77 -21.52 7.58
#